data_c3eb31c63b3338251ff49818044b12b6
#
_entry.id   c3eb31c63b3338251ff49818044b12b6
#
_cell.length_a   1.000
_cell.length_b   1.000
_cell.length_c   1.000
_cell.angle_alpha   90.00
_cell.angle_beta   90.00
_cell.angle_gamma   90.00
#
_symmetry.space_group_name_H-M   'P 1'
#
loop_
_entity.id
_entity.type
_entity.pdbx_description
1 polymer ?
#
loop_
_entity_poly.entity_id
_entity_poly.type
_entity_poly.pdbx_seq_one_letter_code
_entity_poly.pdbx_strand_id
1 'polypeptide(L)'
;TYEWTPTNDLSNVNIANPTVSPLESVVYTLQTTDVFGCKNSDTVSVEVTNFFDAILPNAFSPNEDGINDIFSIFAKRGLKDLQHFSVYNRWGKLIFETKDFAEGWNGKLKGQDLEVGVYVYHIKAITFLDGDYEKKGNVTLIR
;
A
#
# COMPACT_ATOMS: atom_id res chain seq x y z
N THR A 1 -23.92 14.99 28.49
CA THR A 1 -23.85 14.83 27.03
C THR A 1 -22.42 14.85 26.56
N TYR A 2 -22.17 14.26 25.40
CA TYR A 2 -20.87 14.25 24.72
C TYR A 2 -21.03 14.99 23.40
N GLU A 3 -20.01 15.72 23.00
CA GLU A 3 -19.96 16.40 21.71
C GLU A 3 -18.49 16.38 21.21
N TRP A 4 -18.28 15.78 20.03
CA TRP A 4 -16.97 15.67 19.41
C TRP A 4 -16.82 16.63 18.23
N THR A 5 -15.66 17.28 18.14
CA THR A 5 -15.30 18.21 17.05
C THR A 5 -13.87 17.97 16.58
N PRO A 6 -13.57 17.92 15.27
CA PRO A 6 -14.49 17.99 14.15
C PRO A 6 -15.40 16.76 14.06
N THR A 7 -16.48 16.84 13.28
CA THR A 7 -17.48 15.77 13.17
C THR A 7 -17.18 14.74 12.09
N ASN A 8 -16.22 15.05 11.21
CA ASN A 8 -15.84 14.19 10.10
C ASN A 8 -15.19 12.90 10.60
N ASP A 9 -15.43 11.79 9.87
CA ASP A 9 -14.81 10.50 10.10
C ASP A 9 -15.13 9.83 11.45
N LEU A 10 -16.13 10.36 12.17
CA LEU A 10 -16.64 9.81 13.43
C LEU A 10 -17.89 8.97 13.19
N SER A 11 -17.97 7.81 13.84
CA SER A 11 -19.19 6.97 13.78
C SER A 11 -20.42 7.64 14.41
N ASN A 12 -20.23 8.43 15.46
CA ASN A 12 -21.24 9.24 16.12
C ASN A 12 -20.58 10.29 17.01
N VAL A 13 -21.05 11.53 16.93
CA VAL A 13 -20.47 12.67 17.66
C VAL A 13 -20.96 12.83 19.10
N ASN A 14 -22.04 12.12 19.48
CA ASN A 14 -22.73 12.28 20.75
C ASN A 14 -22.56 11.09 21.71
N ILE A 15 -21.61 10.20 21.47
CA ILE A 15 -21.31 9.05 22.33
C ILE A 15 -19.94 9.16 22.97
N ALA A 16 -19.73 8.44 24.08
CA ALA A 16 -18.47 8.48 24.84
C ALA A 16 -17.28 7.88 24.06
N ASN A 17 -17.52 6.85 23.25
CA ASN A 17 -16.48 6.09 22.56
C ASN A 17 -16.81 5.94 21.06
N PRO A 18 -16.68 6.99 20.24
CA PRO A 18 -16.84 6.88 18.80
C PRO A 18 -15.67 6.12 18.17
N THR A 19 -15.93 5.44 17.06
CA THR A 19 -14.86 4.96 16.17
C THR A 19 -14.53 6.03 15.16
N VAL A 20 -13.23 6.14 14.82
CA VAL A 20 -12.73 7.14 13.86
C VAL A 20 -11.99 6.43 12.72
N SER A 21 -12.06 7.00 11.51
CA SER A 21 -11.35 6.49 10.33
C SER A 21 -10.83 7.64 9.46
N PRO A 22 -10.02 8.56 10.03
CA PRO A 22 -9.54 9.72 9.30
C PRO A 22 -8.50 9.32 8.24
N LEU A 23 -8.47 10.06 7.13
CA LEU A 23 -7.47 9.90 6.06
C LEU A 23 -6.23 10.78 6.29
N GLU A 24 -6.32 11.76 7.17
CA GLU A 24 -5.25 12.67 7.56
C GLU A 24 -5.18 12.77 9.08
N SER A 25 -4.02 13.13 9.61
CA SER A 25 -3.87 13.35 11.04
C SER A 25 -4.79 14.46 11.52
N VAL A 26 -5.50 14.21 12.61
CA VAL A 26 -6.53 15.12 13.12
C VAL A 26 -6.54 15.14 14.64
N VAL A 27 -6.85 16.29 15.21
CA VAL A 27 -7.07 16.45 16.66
C VAL A 27 -8.56 16.57 16.88
N TYR A 28 -9.13 15.64 17.64
CA TYR A 28 -10.51 15.68 18.08
C TYR A 28 -10.59 16.31 19.46
N THR A 29 -11.58 17.19 19.63
CA THR A 29 -11.92 17.77 20.92
C THR A 29 -13.23 17.16 21.40
N LEU A 30 -13.24 16.58 22.60
CA LEU A 30 -14.44 16.16 23.30
C LEU A 30 -14.90 17.28 24.22
N GLN A 31 -16.15 17.70 24.08
CA GLN A 31 -16.83 18.51 25.09
C GLN A 31 -17.85 17.64 25.82
N THR A 32 -17.79 17.65 27.15
CA THR A 32 -18.79 17.00 27.99
C THR A 32 -19.60 18.05 28.74
N THR A 33 -20.91 17.80 28.89
CA THR A 33 -21.78 18.64 29.69
C THR A 33 -22.55 17.78 30.70
N ASP A 34 -22.47 18.09 31.97
CA ASP A 34 -23.18 17.38 33.02
C ASP A 34 -24.66 17.79 33.14
N VAL A 35 -25.37 17.20 34.07
CA VAL A 35 -26.80 17.48 34.31
C VAL A 35 -27.08 18.88 34.88
N PHE A 36 -26.05 19.53 35.43
CA PHE A 36 -26.10 20.87 35.94
C PHE A 36 -25.66 21.94 34.97
N GLY A 37 -25.26 21.51 33.70
CA GLY A 37 -24.79 22.40 32.66
C GLY A 37 -23.32 22.76 32.73
N CYS A 38 -22.53 22.14 33.64
CA CYS A 38 -21.10 22.35 33.70
C CYS A 38 -20.41 21.67 32.54
N LYS A 39 -19.50 22.40 31.89
CA LYS A 39 -18.77 21.93 30.70
C LYS A 39 -17.32 21.62 31.02
N ASN A 40 -16.81 20.55 30.47
CA ASN A 40 -15.40 20.21 30.46
C ASN A 40 -14.98 19.76 29.05
N SER A 41 -13.73 19.95 28.70
CA SER A 41 -13.20 19.55 27.40
C SER A 41 -11.84 18.89 27.49
N ASP A 42 -11.59 17.95 26.60
CA ASP A 42 -10.31 17.27 26.43
C ASP A 42 -10.03 17.02 24.95
N THR A 43 -8.80 16.73 24.60
CA THR A 43 -8.39 16.52 23.20
C THR A 43 -7.67 15.19 23.02
N VAL A 44 -7.87 14.56 21.84
CA VAL A 44 -7.13 13.39 21.41
C VAL A 44 -6.58 13.62 20.00
N SER A 45 -5.27 13.39 19.84
CA SER A 45 -4.61 13.41 18.54
C SER A 45 -4.64 12.02 17.92
N VAL A 46 -5.14 11.93 16.69
CA VAL A 46 -5.04 10.74 15.84
C VAL A 46 -4.02 11.01 14.75
N GLU A 47 -2.88 10.33 14.81
CA GLU A 47 -1.87 10.41 13.77
C GLU A 47 -2.14 9.36 12.69
N VAL A 48 -2.30 9.82 11.45
CA VAL A 48 -2.41 8.95 10.29
C VAL A 48 -1.05 8.89 9.61
N THR A 49 -0.41 7.73 9.70
CA THR A 49 0.83 7.47 8.99
C THR A 49 0.49 6.88 7.62
N ASN A 50 0.57 7.69 6.57
CA ASN A 50 0.37 7.26 5.21
C ASN A 50 1.57 6.43 4.75
N PHE A 51 1.47 5.13 4.88
CA PHE A 51 2.49 4.21 4.43
C PHE A 51 2.03 3.52 3.14
N PHE A 52 2.62 3.95 2.02
CA PHE A 52 2.37 3.37 0.71
C PHE A 52 3.54 2.47 0.34
N ASP A 53 3.29 1.19 0.04
CA ASP A 53 4.35 0.30 -0.41
C ASP A 53 3.83 -0.88 -1.24
N ALA A 54 4.65 -1.29 -2.20
CA ALA A 54 4.55 -2.55 -2.91
C ALA A 54 5.65 -3.48 -2.39
N ILE A 55 5.26 -4.64 -1.87
CA ILE A 55 6.20 -5.61 -1.30
C ILE A 55 6.44 -6.71 -2.32
N LEU A 56 7.73 -6.93 -2.65
CA LEU A 56 8.20 -7.90 -3.62
C LEU A 56 9.33 -8.74 -3.03
N PRO A 57 9.54 -9.99 -3.49
CA PRO A 57 10.70 -10.78 -3.10
C PRO A 57 12.00 -10.22 -3.72
N ASN A 58 13.13 -10.48 -3.07
CA ASN A 58 14.45 -10.10 -3.58
C ASN A 58 14.99 -11.11 -4.62
N ALA A 59 14.46 -12.33 -4.60
CA ALA A 59 14.81 -13.41 -5.52
C ALA A 59 13.60 -14.31 -5.75
N PHE A 60 13.58 -15.01 -6.87
CA PHE A 60 12.57 -16.01 -7.17
C PHE A 60 13.19 -17.14 -8.00
N SER A 61 12.58 -18.31 -7.95
CA SER A 61 13.07 -19.54 -8.61
C SER A 61 11.91 -20.25 -9.32
N PRO A 62 11.69 -19.99 -10.63
CA PRO A 62 10.64 -20.63 -11.39
C PRO A 62 11.00 -22.07 -11.76
N ASN A 63 10.93 -22.97 -10.78
CA ASN A 63 11.24 -24.40 -10.88
C ASN A 63 9.99 -25.29 -10.81
N GLU A 64 8.80 -24.68 -10.76
CA GLU A 64 7.50 -25.35 -10.73
C GLU A 64 7.25 -26.17 -9.44
N ASP A 65 7.92 -25.82 -8.33
CA ASP A 65 7.68 -26.45 -7.01
C ASP A 65 6.53 -25.78 -6.22
N GLY A 66 5.96 -24.70 -6.74
CA GLY A 66 4.88 -23.94 -6.13
C GLY A 66 5.35 -22.87 -5.13
N ILE A 67 6.65 -22.69 -4.95
CA ILE A 67 7.24 -21.72 -4.02
C ILE A 67 8.13 -20.73 -4.78
N ASN A 68 7.77 -19.45 -4.73
CA ASN A 68 8.52 -18.37 -5.39
C ASN A 68 8.74 -18.56 -6.91
N ASP A 69 7.83 -19.25 -7.58
CA ASP A 69 7.90 -19.48 -9.03
C ASP A 69 7.64 -18.21 -9.86
N ILE A 70 7.02 -17.22 -9.25
CA ILE A 70 6.59 -15.99 -9.93
C ILE A 70 7.08 -14.78 -9.15
N PHE A 71 7.74 -13.86 -9.85
CA PHE A 71 8.07 -12.55 -9.32
C PHE A 71 6.87 -11.61 -9.46
N SER A 72 6.19 -11.35 -8.35
CA SER A 72 4.97 -10.53 -8.31
C SER A 72 4.96 -9.62 -7.09
N ILE A 73 4.04 -8.67 -7.11
CA ILE A 73 3.72 -7.85 -5.93
C ILE A 73 2.86 -8.70 -5.00
N PHE A 74 3.44 -9.33 -3.97
CA PHE A 74 2.72 -10.24 -3.09
C PHE A 74 1.92 -9.50 -1.99
N ALA A 75 2.25 -8.24 -1.70
CA ALA A 75 1.46 -7.38 -0.84
C ALA A 75 1.56 -5.92 -1.29
N LYS A 76 0.46 -5.21 -1.16
CA LYS A 76 0.38 -3.77 -1.44
C LYS A 76 -0.26 -3.05 -0.26
N ARG A 77 0.29 -1.91 0.12
CA ARG A 77 -0.24 -1.06 1.18
C ARG A 77 -0.59 0.30 0.60
N GLY A 78 -1.85 0.72 0.78
CA GLY A 78 -2.31 2.03 0.36
C GLY A 78 -2.29 2.28 -1.16
N LEU A 79 -2.06 1.27 -2.00
CA LEU A 79 -2.06 1.38 -3.46
C LEU A 79 -3.42 0.98 -4.03
N LYS A 80 -3.98 1.85 -4.87
CA LYS A 80 -5.31 1.72 -5.48
C LYS A 80 -5.23 1.11 -6.86
N ASP A 81 -4.47 1.74 -7.77
CA ASP A 81 -4.37 1.35 -9.17
C ASP A 81 -2.92 1.17 -9.60
N LEU A 82 -2.62 0.04 -10.26
CA LEU A 82 -1.31 -0.21 -10.86
C LEU A 82 -1.27 0.40 -12.26
N GLN A 83 -0.42 1.40 -12.46
CA GLN A 83 -0.20 2.00 -13.78
C GLN A 83 0.70 1.12 -14.64
N HIS A 84 1.80 0.63 -14.07
CA HIS A 84 2.60 -0.44 -14.62
C HIS A 84 3.49 -1.10 -13.56
N PHE A 85 3.76 -2.38 -13.77
CA PHE A 85 4.85 -3.14 -13.16
C PHE A 85 5.66 -3.76 -14.28
N SER A 86 6.90 -3.29 -14.44
CA SER A 86 7.77 -3.66 -15.56
C SER A 86 9.06 -4.26 -15.05
N VAL A 87 9.58 -5.27 -15.76
CA VAL A 87 10.87 -5.91 -15.48
C VAL A 87 11.77 -5.75 -16.71
N TYR A 88 13.02 -5.42 -16.47
CA TYR A 88 14.04 -5.16 -17.49
C TYR A 88 15.28 -6.02 -17.24
N ASN A 89 15.96 -6.41 -18.31
CA ASN A 89 17.28 -7.00 -18.19
C ASN A 89 18.36 -5.92 -17.94
N ARG A 90 19.61 -6.37 -17.73
CA ARG A 90 20.77 -5.49 -17.45
C ARG A 90 21.07 -4.47 -18.57
N TRP A 91 20.56 -4.68 -19.79
CA TRP A 91 20.73 -3.76 -20.93
C TRP A 91 19.53 -2.82 -21.11
N GLY A 92 18.57 -2.81 -20.18
CA GLY A 92 17.38 -1.97 -20.23
C GLY A 92 16.30 -2.46 -21.20
N LYS A 93 16.40 -3.70 -21.70
CA LYS A 93 15.34 -4.29 -22.52
C LYS A 93 14.19 -4.72 -21.64
N LEU A 94 12.98 -4.29 -22.01
CA LEU A 94 11.73 -4.72 -21.36
C LEU A 94 11.53 -6.23 -21.55
N ILE A 95 11.32 -6.93 -20.45
CA ILE A 95 11.12 -8.38 -20.38
C ILE A 95 9.67 -8.73 -20.06
N PHE A 96 9.08 -8.00 -19.12
CA PHE A 96 7.71 -8.21 -18.64
C PHE A 96 7.06 -6.88 -18.30
N GLU A 97 5.77 -6.76 -18.52
CA GLU A 97 4.98 -5.61 -18.11
C GLU A 97 3.53 -6.03 -17.85
N THR A 98 2.94 -5.50 -16.78
CA THR A 98 1.52 -5.64 -16.47
C THR A 98 0.96 -4.39 -15.79
N LYS A 99 -0.38 -4.27 -15.80
CA LYS A 99 -1.16 -3.29 -15.04
C LYS A 99 -2.07 -3.94 -14.00
N ASP A 100 -1.96 -5.25 -13.82
CA ASP A 100 -2.72 -6.01 -12.84
C ASP A 100 -1.80 -6.42 -11.68
N PHE A 101 -2.22 -6.06 -10.44
CA PHE A 101 -1.50 -6.45 -9.24
C PHE A 101 -1.42 -7.98 -9.02
N ALA A 102 -2.35 -8.73 -9.63
CA ALA A 102 -2.38 -10.20 -9.51
C ALA A 102 -1.42 -10.91 -10.45
N GLU A 103 -0.89 -10.20 -11.46
CA GLU A 103 0.03 -10.79 -12.42
C GLU A 103 1.49 -10.63 -11.99
N GLY A 104 2.34 -11.55 -12.44
CA GLY A 104 3.77 -11.53 -12.20
C GLY A 104 4.58 -12.20 -13.29
N TRP A 105 5.89 -12.00 -13.23
CA TRP A 105 6.84 -12.55 -14.19
C TRP A 105 7.34 -13.94 -13.77
N ASN A 106 7.27 -14.90 -14.68
CA ASN A 106 7.64 -16.31 -14.47
C ASN A 106 9.07 -16.65 -14.93
N GLY A 107 9.95 -15.66 -15.12
CA GLY A 107 11.33 -15.89 -15.57
C GLY A 107 11.48 -16.19 -17.06
N LYS A 108 10.40 -16.04 -17.87
CA LYS A 108 10.41 -16.33 -19.31
C LYS A 108 10.17 -15.06 -20.13
N LEU A 109 10.68 -15.05 -21.37
CA LEU A 109 10.32 -14.08 -22.40
C LEU A 109 9.82 -14.85 -23.63
N LYS A 110 8.58 -14.61 -24.06
CA LYS A 110 7.93 -15.32 -25.18
C LYS A 110 8.01 -16.84 -25.08
N GLY A 111 7.85 -17.38 -23.85
CA GLY A 111 7.88 -18.80 -23.58
C GLY A 111 9.28 -19.42 -23.43
N GLN A 112 10.35 -18.64 -23.65
CA GLN A 112 11.73 -19.09 -23.47
C GLN A 112 12.26 -18.68 -22.10
N ASP A 113 12.92 -19.60 -21.42
CA ASP A 113 13.60 -19.34 -20.15
C ASP A 113 14.71 -18.32 -20.32
N LEU A 114 14.73 -17.34 -19.43
CA LEU A 114 15.81 -16.38 -19.37
C LEU A 114 16.94 -16.86 -18.43
N GLU A 115 18.13 -16.32 -18.64
CA GLU A 115 19.33 -16.65 -17.86
C GLU A 115 19.17 -16.23 -16.39
N VAL A 116 19.75 -17.03 -15.50
CA VAL A 116 19.89 -16.67 -14.09
C VAL A 116 20.69 -15.38 -13.96
N GLY A 117 20.29 -14.50 -13.04
CA GLY A 117 20.94 -13.22 -12.84
C GLY A 117 20.03 -12.16 -12.29
N VAL A 118 20.55 -10.93 -12.28
CA VAL A 118 19.84 -9.77 -11.72
C VAL A 118 19.06 -9.05 -12.81
N TYR A 119 17.81 -8.77 -12.51
CA TYR A 119 16.89 -7.98 -13.31
C TYR A 119 16.45 -6.75 -12.53
N VAL A 120 16.07 -5.70 -13.24
CA VAL A 120 15.60 -4.44 -12.64
C VAL A 120 14.09 -4.36 -12.79
N TYR A 121 13.39 -3.97 -11.74
CA TYR A 121 11.96 -3.72 -11.84
C TYR A 121 11.62 -2.24 -11.60
N HIS A 122 10.49 -1.84 -12.16
CA HIS A 122 9.92 -0.52 -12.01
C HIS A 122 8.40 -0.63 -11.82
N ILE A 123 7.89 -0.01 -10.76
CA ILE A 123 6.47 0.05 -10.44
C ILE A 123 6.03 1.50 -10.42
N LYS A 124 4.91 1.80 -11.08
CA LYS A 124 4.14 3.02 -10.88
C LYS A 124 2.71 2.66 -10.53
N ALA A 125 2.18 3.32 -9.52
CA ALA A 125 0.83 3.10 -9.03
C ALA A 125 0.22 4.42 -8.54
N ILE A 126 -1.10 4.42 -8.37
CA ILE A 126 -1.84 5.49 -7.71
C ILE A 126 -2.18 5.04 -6.30
N THR A 127 -1.96 5.91 -5.33
CA THR A 127 -2.31 5.67 -3.93
C THR A 127 -3.81 5.89 -3.69
N PHE A 128 -4.34 5.42 -2.53
CA PHE A 128 -5.72 5.72 -2.13
C PHE A 128 -5.97 7.21 -1.87
N LEU A 129 -4.94 8.03 -1.73
CA LEU A 129 -5.02 9.50 -1.65
C LEU A 129 -4.82 10.18 -3.00
N ASP A 130 -4.97 9.43 -4.11
CA ASP A 130 -4.81 9.89 -5.49
C ASP A 130 -3.42 10.49 -5.80
N GLY A 131 -2.41 10.16 -4.99
CA GLY A 131 -1.02 10.54 -5.21
C GLY A 131 -0.26 9.50 -6.05
N ASP A 132 0.82 9.94 -6.67
CA ASP A 132 1.72 9.05 -7.42
C ASP A 132 2.61 8.24 -6.48
N TYR A 133 2.75 6.95 -6.78
CA TYR A 133 3.70 6.06 -6.14
C TYR A 133 4.66 5.49 -7.18
N GLU A 134 5.96 5.53 -6.89
CA GLU A 134 7.00 4.95 -7.74
C GLU A 134 7.98 4.13 -6.91
N LYS A 135 8.30 2.92 -7.37
CA LYS A 135 9.32 2.05 -6.77
C LYS A 135 10.17 1.40 -7.84
N LYS A 136 11.48 1.41 -7.62
CA LYS A 136 12.48 0.73 -8.45
C LYS A 136 13.34 -0.15 -7.58
N GLY A 137 13.80 -1.26 -8.13
CA GLY A 137 14.68 -2.18 -7.42
C GLY A 137 15.18 -3.29 -8.31
N ASN A 138 15.82 -4.26 -7.66
CA ASN A 138 16.40 -5.41 -8.33
C ASN A 138 15.76 -6.69 -7.81
N VAL A 139 15.68 -7.69 -8.68
CA VAL A 139 15.30 -9.06 -8.34
C VAL A 139 16.32 -10.02 -8.94
N THR A 140 16.63 -11.09 -8.22
CA THR A 140 17.52 -12.15 -8.71
C THR A 140 16.69 -13.34 -9.17
N LEU A 141 16.83 -13.71 -10.45
CA LEU A 141 16.32 -14.96 -10.98
C LEU A 141 17.33 -16.06 -10.68
N ILE A 142 16.89 -17.09 -9.98
CA ILE A 142 17.65 -18.31 -9.67
C ILE A 142 16.90 -19.54 -10.19
N ARG A 143 17.57 -20.69 -10.29
CA ARG A 143 16.99 -21.99 -10.67
C ARG A 143 17.68 -23.10 -9.91
#